data_7720a81efc3969b11164e373add899db
#
_entry.id   7720a81efc3969b11164e373add899db
#
_cell.length_a   1.000
_cell.length_b   1.000
_cell.length_c   1.000
_cell.angle_alpha   90.00
_cell.angle_beta   90.00
_cell.angle_gamma   90.00
#
_symmetry.space_group_name_H-M   'P 1'
#
loop_
_entity.id
_entity.type
_entity.pdbx_description
1 polymer ?
#
loop_
_entity_poly.entity_id
_entity_poly.type
_entity_poly.pdbx_seq_one_letter_code
_entity_poly.pdbx_strand_id
1 'polypeptide(L)'
;MAAFSSASSRAEQAQQSQILWGRQLVVSHACGECHGGNDNPAAAHWLDGMRDTITQQFPIGPFHTRAKNLTPDVATGTGSFTERQIFNALRYGLRPEETPDVEITSMVPGQGNFPLHPHYLAPPMPWVSWRNMSNEELYAIAAYIKRGLKPVSHKVQDSDGPPDFWASEYTVEKYGPYPAVPYPTANETGKR
;
A
#
# COMPACT_ATOMS: atom_id res chain seq x y z
N MET A 1 12.06 -35.44 19.88
CA MET A 1 12.64 -34.08 19.58
C MET A 1 12.68 -33.69 18.10
N ALA A 2 12.42 -34.56 17.12
CA ALA A 2 12.47 -34.25 15.68
C ALA A 2 11.25 -33.47 15.12
N ALA A 3 10.09 -33.50 15.77
CA ALA A 3 8.87 -32.86 15.25
C ALA A 3 8.86 -31.33 15.36
N PHE A 4 9.52 -30.74 16.35
CA PHE A 4 9.61 -29.30 16.55
C PHE A 4 10.50 -28.61 15.48
N SER A 5 11.57 -29.30 15.04
CA SER A 5 12.50 -28.75 14.02
C SER A 5 11.86 -28.67 12.63
N SER A 6 10.97 -29.60 12.28
CA SER A 6 10.32 -29.61 10.96
C SER A 6 9.18 -28.58 10.82
N ALA A 7 8.51 -28.22 11.91
CA ALA A 7 7.44 -27.23 11.90
C ALA A 7 8.01 -25.80 11.78
N SER A 8 9.09 -25.47 12.50
CA SER A 8 9.76 -24.16 12.39
C SER A 8 10.31 -23.93 10.97
N SER A 9 10.94 -24.95 10.37
CA SER A 9 11.47 -24.81 9.00
C SER A 9 10.37 -24.57 7.95
N ARG A 10 9.19 -25.16 8.09
CA ARG A 10 8.04 -24.92 7.20
C ARG A 10 7.48 -23.51 7.35
N ALA A 11 7.38 -23.00 8.58
CA ALA A 11 6.93 -21.64 8.85
C ALA A 11 7.89 -20.61 8.25
N GLU A 12 9.19 -20.80 8.40
CA GLU A 12 10.23 -19.96 7.83
C GLU A 12 10.18 -19.98 6.27
N GLN A 13 10.00 -21.15 5.68
CA GLN A 13 9.84 -21.29 4.22
C GLN A 13 8.58 -20.58 3.71
N ALA A 14 7.45 -20.71 4.40
CA ALA A 14 6.21 -20.03 4.05
C ALA A 14 6.37 -18.50 4.13
N GLN A 15 7.01 -18.02 5.20
CA GLN A 15 7.33 -16.61 5.38
C GLN A 15 8.24 -16.08 4.26
N GLN A 16 9.29 -16.81 3.93
CA GLN A 16 10.21 -16.43 2.85
C GLN A 16 9.50 -16.42 1.49
N SER A 17 8.63 -17.40 1.23
CA SER A 17 7.84 -17.45 0.00
C SER A 17 6.88 -16.26 -0.12
N GLN A 18 6.24 -15.85 0.98
CA GLN A 18 5.39 -14.67 1.02
C GLN A 18 6.19 -13.38 0.72
N ILE A 19 7.38 -13.23 1.28
CA ILE A 19 8.27 -12.09 1.03
C ILE A 19 8.69 -12.03 -0.44
N LEU A 20 9.08 -13.17 -1.04
CA LEU A 20 9.49 -13.24 -2.43
C LEU A 20 8.31 -12.90 -3.38
N TRP A 21 7.13 -13.40 -3.06
CA TRP A 21 5.92 -13.04 -3.81
C TRP A 21 5.60 -11.56 -3.68
N GLY A 22 5.65 -10.99 -2.48
CA GLY A 22 5.47 -9.56 -2.24
C GLY A 22 6.48 -8.70 -3.02
N ARG A 23 7.75 -9.12 -3.08
CA ARG A 23 8.77 -8.46 -3.91
C ARG A 23 8.38 -8.46 -5.39
N GLN A 24 7.91 -9.59 -5.91
CA GLN A 24 7.46 -9.70 -7.30
C GLN A 24 6.29 -8.74 -7.57
N LEU A 25 5.31 -8.70 -6.67
CA LEU A 25 4.14 -7.79 -6.78
C LEU A 25 4.57 -6.32 -6.74
N VAL A 26 5.45 -5.94 -5.82
CA VAL A 26 5.99 -4.57 -5.73
C VAL A 26 6.68 -4.13 -7.02
N VAL A 27 7.47 -5.01 -7.64
CA VAL A 27 8.11 -4.73 -8.94
C VAL A 27 7.07 -4.66 -10.06
N SER A 28 6.16 -5.63 -10.16
CA SER A 28 5.17 -5.70 -11.25
C SER A 28 4.10 -4.61 -11.19
N HIS A 29 3.89 -3.98 -10.02
CA HIS A 29 2.97 -2.86 -9.83
C HIS A 29 3.69 -1.50 -9.83
N ALA A 30 4.94 -1.47 -10.27
CA ALA A 30 5.71 -0.24 -10.49
C ALA A 30 5.85 0.66 -9.24
N CYS A 31 5.91 0.06 -8.03
CA CYS A 31 6.02 0.83 -6.80
C CYS A 31 7.32 1.67 -6.77
N GLY A 32 8.40 1.14 -7.35
CA GLY A 32 9.70 1.78 -7.40
C GLY A 32 9.75 3.01 -8.31
N GLU A 33 8.88 3.14 -9.29
CA GLU A 33 8.79 4.32 -10.16
C GLU A 33 8.51 5.60 -9.37
N CYS A 34 7.67 5.50 -8.34
CA CYS A 34 7.33 6.62 -7.49
C CYS A 34 8.14 6.62 -6.19
N HIS A 35 8.32 5.45 -5.56
CA HIS A 35 8.91 5.31 -4.24
C HIS A 35 10.43 5.11 -4.24
N GLY A 36 11.09 5.24 -5.40
CA GLY A 36 12.55 5.19 -5.56
C GLY A 36 13.07 3.87 -6.11
N GLY A 37 14.11 3.97 -6.93
CA GLY A 37 14.80 2.82 -7.53
C GLY A 37 14.40 2.47 -8.96
N ASN A 38 13.40 3.15 -9.56
CA ASN A 38 12.93 2.92 -10.94
C ASN A 38 12.69 1.44 -11.24
N ASP A 39 11.93 0.75 -10.37
CA ASP A 39 11.62 -0.67 -10.43
C ASP A 39 12.82 -1.63 -10.49
N ASN A 40 13.99 -1.15 -10.10
CA ASN A 40 15.20 -1.94 -9.94
C ASN A 40 15.48 -2.26 -8.46
N PRO A 41 15.16 -3.46 -7.96
CA PRO A 41 15.41 -3.83 -6.57
C PRO A 41 16.89 -3.87 -6.17
N ALA A 42 17.82 -3.77 -7.12
CA ALA A 42 19.25 -3.65 -6.88
C ALA A 42 19.72 -2.20 -6.78
N ALA A 43 18.84 -1.23 -7.03
CA ALA A 43 19.20 0.18 -6.90
C ALA A 43 19.49 0.56 -5.44
N ALA A 44 20.46 1.43 -5.24
CA ALA A 44 20.85 1.91 -3.91
C ALA A 44 19.71 2.59 -3.14
N HIS A 45 18.73 3.11 -3.87
CA HIS A 45 17.59 3.87 -3.35
C HIS A 45 16.26 3.14 -3.55
N TRP A 46 16.29 1.81 -3.51
CA TRP A 46 15.10 0.99 -3.68
C TRP A 46 14.08 1.23 -2.58
N LEU A 47 12.93 1.79 -2.95
CA LEU A 47 11.77 2.08 -2.09
C LEU A 47 12.05 3.02 -0.89
N ASP A 48 13.14 3.77 -0.89
CA ASP A 48 13.46 4.69 0.21
C ASP A 48 12.82 6.07 0.08
N GLY A 49 11.90 6.22 -0.88
CA GLY A 49 11.12 7.42 -1.11
C GLY A 49 11.74 8.34 -2.17
N MET A 50 10.96 9.33 -2.54
CA MET A 50 11.31 10.33 -3.55
C MET A 50 12.48 11.18 -3.07
N ARG A 51 13.56 11.27 -3.87
CA ARG A 51 14.79 11.97 -3.48
C ARG A 51 14.84 13.41 -3.95
N ASP A 52 14.44 13.67 -5.17
CA ASP A 52 14.30 15.04 -5.66
C ASP A 52 12.86 15.50 -5.47
N THR A 53 12.62 16.19 -4.34
CA THR A 53 11.29 16.68 -3.99
C THR A 53 10.91 17.99 -4.67
N ILE A 54 11.76 18.52 -5.54
CA ILE A 54 11.49 19.73 -6.33
C ILE A 54 11.01 19.35 -7.72
N THR A 55 11.72 18.44 -8.40
CA THR A 55 11.41 18.08 -9.80
C THR A 55 10.57 16.80 -9.89
N GLN A 56 10.53 15.97 -8.85
CA GLN A 56 9.81 14.68 -8.82
C GLN A 56 8.56 14.72 -7.93
N GLN A 57 7.94 15.87 -7.75
CA GLN A 57 6.68 16.00 -7.01
C GLN A 57 5.47 15.81 -7.93
N PHE A 58 4.36 15.28 -7.37
CA PHE A 58 3.13 15.09 -8.09
C PHE A 58 2.18 16.27 -7.83
N PRO A 59 1.74 17.00 -8.85
CA PRO A 59 0.75 18.08 -8.68
C PRO A 59 -0.63 17.49 -8.37
N ILE A 60 -1.33 18.08 -7.40
CA ILE A 60 -2.72 17.79 -7.07
C ILE A 60 -3.43 19.14 -6.95
N GLY A 61 -4.11 19.59 -8.01
CA GLY A 61 -4.63 20.95 -8.06
C GLY A 61 -3.50 21.98 -7.87
N PRO A 62 -3.63 22.91 -6.90
CA PRO A 62 -2.59 23.89 -6.61
C PRO A 62 -1.47 23.38 -5.69
N PHE A 63 -1.53 22.14 -5.23
CA PHE A 63 -0.63 21.55 -4.26
C PHE A 63 0.19 20.40 -4.84
N HIS A 64 1.14 19.90 -4.04
CA HIS A 64 1.99 18.79 -4.45
C HIS A 64 2.04 17.72 -3.38
N THR A 65 2.14 16.46 -3.83
CA THR A 65 2.43 15.32 -2.96
C THR A 65 3.74 14.65 -3.39
N ARG A 66 4.28 13.84 -2.49
CA ARG A 66 5.57 13.16 -2.68
C ARG A 66 5.49 11.74 -2.17
N ALA A 67 6.01 10.81 -2.96
CA ALA A 67 6.02 9.39 -2.59
C ALA A 67 6.96 9.14 -1.41
N LYS A 68 6.41 8.61 -0.32
CA LYS A 68 7.10 8.41 0.96
C LYS A 68 8.06 7.22 0.93
N ASN A 69 8.97 7.20 1.91
CA ASN A 69 9.85 6.09 2.20
C ASN A 69 9.05 4.86 2.64
N LEU A 70 9.16 3.76 1.88
CA LEU A 70 8.50 2.49 2.20
C LEU A 70 9.37 1.52 2.98
N THR A 71 10.66 1.83 3.20
CA THR A 71 11.52 0.93 3.98
C THR A 71 11.08 0.86 5.44
N PRO A 72 11.43 -0.22 6.18
CA PRO A 72 11.00 -0.40 7.56
C PRO A 72 11.81 0.47 8.56
N ASP A 73 12.24 1.66 8.16
CA ASP A 73 12.79 2.66 9.07
C ASP A 73 11.69 3.23 9.96
N VAL A 74 11.91 3.22 11.28
CA VAL A 74 10.88 3.61 12.25
C VAL A 74 10.59 5.11 12.23
N ALA A 75 11.60 5.92 11.94
CA ALA A 75 11.49 7.38 12.02
C ALA A 75 11.00 8.02 10.71
N THR A 76 11.33 7.43 9.56
CA THR A 76 11.11 8.08 8.26
C THR A 76 10.38 7.21 7.24
N GLY A 77 10.14 5.94 7.57
CA GLY A 77 9.49 4.96 6.69
C GLY A 77 8.31 4.26 7.35
N THR A 78 8.09 3.02 6.96
CA THR A 78 6.94 2.21 7.41
C THR A 78 7.21 1.44 8.71
N GLY A 79 8.35 1.63 9.36
CA GLY A 79 8.78 0.82 10.49
C GLY A 79 7.83 0.82 11.70
N SER A 80 7.14 1.91 11.95
CA SER A 80 6.15 2.05 13.02
C SER A 80 4.79 1.42 12.69
N PHE A 81 4.50 1.10 11.43
CA PHE A 81 3.20 0.53 11.01
C PHE A 81 3.22 -1.00 11.05
N THR A 82 2.05 -1.59 11.30
CA THR A 82 1.84 -3.04 11.16
C THR A 82 1.60 -3.44 9.71
N GLU A 83 1.72 -4.74 9.41
CA GLU A 83 1.33 -5.25 8.09
C GLU A 83 -0.15 -5.00 7.79
N ARG A 84 -1.02 -5.01 8.80
CA ARG A 84 -2.45 -4.70 8.65
C ARG A 84 -2.69 -3.24 8.30
N GLN A 85 -1.96 -2.30 8.91
CA GLN A 85 -2.07 -0.88 8.54
C GLN A 85 -1.60 -0.64 7.09
N ILE A 86 -0.53 -1.32 6.64
CA ILE A 86 -0.09 -1.26 5.23
C ILE A 86 -1.14 -1.91 4.32
N PHE A 87 -1.71 -3.05 4.69
CA PHE A 87 -2.83 -3.67 3.99
C PHE A 87 -4.02 -2.70 3.86
N ASN A 88 -4.42 -2.04 4.94
CA ASN A 88 -5.52 -1.08 4.95
C ASN A 88 -5.24 0.13 4.02
N ALA A 89 -3.98 0.56 3.94
CA ALA A 89 -3.57 1.61 3.01
C ALA A 89 -3.74 1.18 1.54
N LEU A 90 -3.39 -0.05 1.20
CA LEU A 90 -3.52 -0.58 -0.15
C LEU A 90 -4.97 -0.94 -0.52
N ARG A 91 -5.74 -1.50 0.43
CA ARG A 91 -7.12 -1.94 0.24
C ARG A 91 -8.12 -0.78 0.21
N TYR A 92 -7.95 0.15 1.15
CA TYR A 92 -8.94 1.19 1.43
C TYR A 92 -8.42 2.60 1.16
N GLY A 93 -7.14 2.74 0.80
CA GLY A 93 -6.51 4.03 0.58
C GLY A 93 -6.27 4.85 1.85
N LEU A 94 -6.40 4.25 3.03
CA LEU A 94 -6.30 4.96 4.30
C LEU A 94 -4.84 5.26 4.65
N ARG A 95 -4.58 6.42 5.22
CA ARG A 95 -3.25 6.77 5.74
C ARG A 95 -2.90 5.93 6.96
N PRO A 96 -1.79 5.17 6.94
CA PRO A 96 -1.45 4.27 8.06
C PRO A 96 -1.23 5.00 9.38
N GLU A 97 -0.69 6.22 9.36
CA GLU A 97 -0.41 7.04 10.55
C GLU A 97 -1.68 7.53 11.25
N GLU A 98 -2.79 7.57 10.54
CA GLU A 98 -4.07 8.10 11.02
C GLU A 98 -5.14 7.00 11.17
N THR A 99 -4.78 5.76 10.82
CA THR A 99 -5.69 4.61 10.89
C THR A 99 -5.19 3.61 11.92
N PRO A 100 -6.00 3.25 12.92
CA PRO A 100 -5.60 2.26 13.92
C PRO A 100 -5.37 0.87 13.29
N ASP A 101 -4.60 0.02 13.98
CA ASP A 101 -4.35 -1.36 13.59
C ASP A 101 -5.56 -2.24 13.89
N VAL A 102 -6.57 -2.17 13.01
CA VAL A 102 -7.83 -2.90 13.14
C VAL A 102 -8.21 -3.58 11.83
N GLU A 103 -8.91 -4.70 11.92
CA GLU A 103 -9.56 -5.32 10.77
C GLU A 103 -10.76 -4.47 10.34
N ILE A 104 -10.78 -4.06 9.06
CA ILE A 104 -11.87 -3.30 8.46
C ILE A 104 -12.77 -4.25 7.68
N THR A 105 -14.06 -4.25 7.98
CA THR A 105 -15.05 -5.14 7.37
C THR A 105 -16.14 -4.41 6.57
N SER A 106 -16.07 -3.08 6.49
CA SER A 106 -16.97 -2.23 5.71
C SER A 106 -16.19 -1.05 5.11
N MET A 107 -16.70 -0.46 4.04
CA MET A 107 -16.23 0.83 3.52
C MET A 107 -17.18 2.00 3.84
N VAL A 108 -18.22 1.74 4.62
CA VAL A 108 -19.14 2.79 5.05
C VAL A 108 -18.55 3.51 6.25
N PRO A 109 -18.38 4.85 6.21
CA PRO A 109 -17.83 5.61 7.33
C PRO A 109 -18.54 5.31 8.66
N GLY A 110 -17.75 5.01 9.69
CA GLY A 110 -18.23 4.66 11.03
C GLY A 110 -18.77 3.24 11.18
N GLN A 111 -18.69 2.36 10.17
CA GLN A 111 -19.11 0.97 10.23
C GLN A 111 -17.94 0.01 10.03
N GLY A 112 -17.99 -1.17 10.66
CA GLY A 112 -17.01 -2.25 10.46
C GLY A 112 -15.57 -1.79 10.67
N ASN A 113 -15.31 -0.94 11.63
CA ASN A 113 -14.02 -0.30 11.93
C ASN A 113 -13.49 0.65 10.84
N PHE A 114 -14.28 0.96 9.81
CA PHE A 114 -13.90 2.01 8.87
C PHE A 114 -14.00 3.39 9.55
N PRO A 115 -13.00 4.27 9.41
CA PRO A 115 -13.02 5.57 10.06
C PRO A 115 -14.29 6.38 9.72
N LEU A 116 -14.86 7.07 10.70
CA LEU A 116 -15.98 8.00 10.47
C LEU A 116 -15.56 9.16 9.56
N HIS A 117 -14.33 9.62 9.71
CA HIS A 117 -13.69 10.63 8.87
C HIS A 117 -12.41 10.02 8.27
N PRO A 118 -12.52 9.31 7.12
CA PRO A 118 -11.37 8.66 6.52
C PRO A 118 -10.40 9.67 5.91
N HIS A 119 -9.12 9.49 6.18
CA HIS A 119 -8.04 10.26 5.57
C HIS A 119 -7.35 9.40 4.51
N TYR A 120 -7.44 9.82 3.25
CA TYR A 120 -6.98 9.03 2.12
C TYR A 120 -5.56 9.36 1.69
N LEU A 121 -4.89 8.35 1.14
CA LEU A 121 -3.67 8.54 0.36
C LEU A 121 -3.95 9.46 -0.84
N ALA A 122 -2.95 10.25 -1.21
CA ALA A 122 -3.08 11.18 -2.33
C ALA A 122 -3.35 10.46 -3.66
N PRO A 123 -4.12 11.07 -4.60
CA PRO A 123 -4.56 10.46 -5.85
C PRO A 123 -3.48 9.81 -6.73
N PRO A 124 -2.22 10.29 -6.79
CA PRO A 124 -1.16 9.59 -7.52
C PRO A 124 -0.89 8.16 -7.03
N MET A 125 -1.19 7.85 -5.77
CA MET A 125 -1.13 6.48 -5.27
C MET A 125 -2.34 5.68 -5.80
N PRO A 126 -2.15 4.66 -6.68
CA PRO A 126 -3.25 4.03 -7.40
C PRO A 126 -3.95 2.93 -6.58
N TRP A 127 -4.19 3.15 -5.29
CA TRP A 127 -4.84 2.20 -4.39
C TRP A 127 -6.24 1.80 -4.87
N VAL A 128 -6.93 2.68 -5.58
CA VAL A 128 -8.27 2.40 -6.14
C VAL A 128 -8.24 1.23 -7.12
N SER A 129 -7.14 1.06 -7.86
CA SER A 129 -6.94 -0.10 -8.73
C SER A 129 -6.54 -1.33 -7.91
N TRP A 130 -5.61 -1.17 -6.99
CA TRP A 130 -5.03 -2.27 -6.21
C TRP A 130 -5.98 -2.82 -5.14
N ARG A 131 -7.00 -2.08 -4.73
CA ARG A 131 -8.02 -2.57 -3.79
C ARG A 131 -8.73 -3.85 -4.25
N ASN A 132 -8.66 -4.19 -5.54
CA ASN A 132 -9.27 -5.39 -6.10
C ASN A 132 -8.32 -6.61 -6.11
N MET A 133 -7.06 -6.46 -5.69
CA MET A 133 -6.14 -7.59 -5.46
C MET A 133 -6.68 -8.49 -4.34
N SER A 134 -6.24 -9.74 -4.28
CA SER A 134 -6.59 -10.64 -3.18
C SER A 134 -6.00 -10.15 -1.83
N ASN A 135 -6.52 -10.66 -0.73
CA ASN A 135 -5.96 -10.35 0.59
C ASN A 135 -4.52 -10.87 0.70
N GLU A 136 -4.27 -12.05 0.16
CA GLU A 136 -2.96 -12.70 0.17
C GLU A 136 -1.92 -11.87 -0.59
N GLU A 137 -2.30 -11.29 -1.74
CA GLU A 137 -1.42 -10.41 -2.52
C GLU A 137 -1.08 -9.13 -1.75
N LEU A 138 -2.07 -8.46 -1.18
CA LEU A 138 -1.84 -7.24 -0.41
C LEU A 138 -1.02 -7.50 0.86
N TYR A 139 -1.27 -8.62 1.56
CA TYR A 139 -0.43 -9.02 2.69
C TYR A 139 0.98 -9.46 2.27
N ALA A 140 1.16 -10.03 1.08
CA ALA A 140 2.49 -10.33 0.56
C ALA A 140 3.30 -9.03 0.29
N ILE A 141 2.66 -8.00 -0.27
CA ILE A 141 3.27 -6.67 -0.42
C ILE A 141 3.65 -6.10 0.94
N ALA A 142 2.73 -6.12 1.92
CA ALA A 142 2.98 -5.63 3.27
C ALA A 142 4.14 -6.38 3.95
N ALA A 143 4.18 -7.72 3.81
CA ALA A 143 5.25 -8.55 4.32
C ALA A 143 6.61 -8.22 3.72
N TYR A 144 6.68 -7.98 2.40
CA TYR A 144 7.92 -7.57 1.75
C TYR A 144 8.39 -6.20 2.25
N ILE A 145 7.51 -5.22 2.34
CA ILE A 145 7.81 -3.88 2.84
C ILE A 145 8.37 -3.96 4.28
N LYS A 146 7.75 -4.76 5.15
CA LYS A 146 8.10 -4.85 6.57
C LYS A 146 9.31 -5.73 6.86
N ARG A 147 9.50 -6.81 6.12
CA ARG A 147 10.45 -7.89 6.45
C ARG A 147 11.44 -8.20 5.33
N GLY A 148 11.15 -7.77 4.10
CA GLY A 148 12.00 -8.02 2.94
C GLY A 148 12.99 -6.91 2.63
N LEU A 149 12.81 -5.73 3.20
CA LEU A 149 13.64 -4.55 2.99
C LEU A 149 14.56 -4.28 4.20
N LYS A 150 15.68 -3.64 3.95
CA LYS A 150 16.50 -3.05 5.01
C LYS A 150 15.98 -1.64 5.32
N PRO A 151 16.01 -1.21 6.60
CA PRO A 151 15.65 0.16 6.93
C PRO A 151 16.64 1.15 6.33
N VAL A 152 16.14 2.20 5.73
CA VAL A 152 16.92 3.33 5.21
C VAL A 152 16.36 4.61 5.81
N SER A 153 17.17 5.35 6.56
CA SER A 153 16.74 6.63 7.12
C SER A 153 16.78 7.71 6.05
N HIS A 154 15.59 8.00 5.49
CA HIS A 154 15.42 9.07 4.52
C HIS A 154 14.04 9.71 4.70
N LYS A 155 14.04 10.96 5.18
CA LYS A 155 12.80 11.74 5.35
C LYS A 155 12.44 12.42 4.04
N VAL A 156 11.32 11.99 3.44
CA VAL A 156 10.72 12.69 2.30
C VAL A 156 9.91 13.88 2.81
N GLN A 157 10.02 15.02 2.14
CA GLN A 157 9.24 16.22 2.44
C GLN A 157 7.73 15.89 2.44
N ASP A 158 6.99 16.48 3.35
CA ASP A 158 5.55 16.30 3.43
C ASP A 158 4.83 16.93 2.24
N SER A 159 3.61 16.45 1.94
CA SER A 159 2.73 17.07 0.97
C SER A 159 2.36 18.47 1.42
N ASP A 160 2.29 19.40 0.48
CA ASP A 160 1.80 20.75 0.73
C ASP A 160 0.30 20.83 0.46
N GLY A 161 -0.37 21.74 1.12
CA GLY A 161 -1.80 21.98 1.02
C GLY A 161 -2.62 21.40 2.18
N PRO A 162 -3.92 21.72 2.22
CA PRO A 162 -4.81 21.19 3.24
C PRO A 162 -4.97 19.68 3.06
N PRO A 163 -5.03 18.93 4.20
CA PRO A 163 -5.26 17.49 4.16
C PRO A 163 -6.54 17.15 3.41
N ASP A 164 -6.48 16.11 2.59
CA ASP A 164 -7.64 15.46 1.95
C ASP A 164 -8.57 16.38 1.15
N PHE A 165 -8.07 17.51 0.60
CA PHE A 165 -8.90 18.31 -0.32
C PHE A 165 -9.40 17.51 -1.54
N TRP A 166 -8.78 16.36 -1.83
CA TRP A 166 -9.18 15.39 -2.85
C TRP A 166 -10.17 14.32 -2.37
N ALA A 167 -10.57 14.31 -1.09
CA ALA A 167 -11.37 13.22 -0.52
C ALA A 167 -12.71 13.01 -1.25
N SER A 168 -13.32 14.10 -1.74
CA SER A 168 -14.54 14.06 -2.54
C SER A 168 -14.37 13.36 -3.90
N GLU A 169 -13.13 13.11 -4.33
CA GLU A 169 -12.84 12.40 -5.57
C GLU A 169 -13.01 10.87 -5.45
N TYR A 170 -13.06 10.34 -4.22
CA TYR A 170 -13.16 8.89 -3.96
C TYR A 170 -14.62 8.46 -3.76
N THR A 171 -15.45 8.65 -4.78
CA THR A 171 -16.87 8.29 -4.75
C THR A 171 -17.15 6.98 -5.50
N VAL A 172 -18.24 6.30 -5.14
CA VAL A 172 -18.70 5.09 -5.82
C VAL A 172 -19.05 5.37 -7.28
N GLU A 173 -19.58 6.56 -7.58
CA GLU A 173 -19.92 6.98 -8.94
C GLU A 173 -18.68 7.06 -9.83
N LYS A 174 -17.55 7.48 -9.28
CA LYS A 174 -16.30 7.64 -10.02
C LYS A 174 -15.52 6.33 -10.19
N TYR A 175 -15.44 5.53 -9.15
CA TYR A 175 -14.57 4.36 -9.11
C TYR A 175 -15.30 3.02 -9.05
N GLY A 176 -16.62 3.04 -8.98
CA GLY A 176 -17.45 1.84 -8.84
C GLY A 176 -17.49 1.31 -7.40
N PRO A 177 -18.34 0.32 -7.15
CA PRO A 177 -18.49 -0.29 -5.83
C PRO A 177 -17.25 -1.11 -5.44
N TYR A 178 -17.10 -1.34 -4.13
CA TYR A 178 -16.17 -2.32 -3.59
C TYR A 178 -16.90 -3.25 -2.61
N PRO A 179 -16.70 -4.56 -2.68
CA PRO A 179 -15.92 -5.26 -3.72
C PRO A 179 -16.50 -5.03 -5.12
N ALA A 180 -15.65 -5.19 -6.15
CA ALA A 180 -16.10 -5.05 -7.54
C ALA A 180 -17.25 -6.00 -7.84
N VAL A 181 -18.16 -5.59 -8.71
CA VAL A 181 -19.28 -6.44 -9.11
C VAL A 181 -18.77 -7.75 -9.76
N PRO A 182 -19.44 -8.90 -9.48
CA PRO A 182 -19.00 -10.17 -10.02
C PRO A 182 -18.99 -10.20 -11.55
N TYR A 183 -18.02 -10.91 -12.11
CA TYR A 183 -17.99 -11.24 -13.52
C TYR A 183 -19.12 -12.22 -13.90
N PRO A 184 -19.76 -12.08 -15.09
CA PRO A 184 -19.61 -11.01 -16.05
C PRO A 184 -20.51 -9.81 -15.76
N THR A 185 -20.00 -8.61 -16.05
CA THR A 185 -20.82 -7.39 -16.11
C THR A 185 -21.46 -7.21 -17.48
N ALA A 186 -22.23 -6.13 -17.66
CA ALA A 186 -22.90 -5.84 -18.94
C ALA A 186 -21.95 -5.66 -20.13
N ASN A 187 -20.71 -5.26 -19.87
CA ASN A 187 -19.68 -5.00 -20.88
C ASN A 187 -18.70 -6.16 -21.07
N GLU A 188 -18.93 -7.30 -20.43
CA GLU A 188 -18.06 -8.46 -20.48
C GLU A 188 -18.75 -9.65 -21.14
N THR A 189 -17.97 -10.49 -21.81
CA THR A 189 -18.48 -11.71 -22.50
C THR A 189 -18.39 -12.91 -21.57
N GLY A 190 -19.46 -13.28 -20.93
CA GLY A 190 -19.57 -14.49 -20.11
C GLY A 190 -20.94 -15.12 -20.28
N LYS A 191 -21.01 -16.43 -20.09
CA LYS A 191 -22.33 -17.10 -19.97
C LYS A 191 -22.81 -16.86 -18.53
N ARG A 192 -23.96 -16.24 -18.39
CA ARG A 192 -24.70 -16.20 -17.14
C ARG A 192 -25.27 -17.57 -16.79
#